data_bdfca32e14d48c5d729ecd49d7aaf9dd
#
_entry.id   bdfca32e14d48c5d729ecd49d7aaf9dd
#
_cell.length_a   1.000
_cell.length_b   1.000
_cell.length_c   1.000
_cell.angle_alpha   90.00
_cell.angle_beta   90.00
_cell.angle_gamma   90.00
#
_symmetry.space_group_name_H-M   'P 1'
#
loop_
_entity.id
_entity.type
_entity.pdbx_description
1 polymer ?
#
loop_
_entity_poly.entity_id
_entity_poly.type
_entity_poly.pdbx_seq_one_letter_code
_entity_poly.pdbx_strand_id
1 'polypeptide(L)'
;YRVTKKAREIIKELIPNAGANLYIEPPFFCDYGYNISCGENVYFNVNCVILDCTKVTIGSNVFFAPGVQLYTATHPLDAELRKTLESALPITIGDDCWIGGNSVICPGITIGKGCVISAYSLVKGDFPDYSIISGSPAKIIGDVRQNDERLLKKYPNLVSSYMGGKQ
;
A
#
# COMPACT_ATOMS: atom_id res chain seq x y z
N TYR A 1 -13.02 8.19 -14.80
CA TYR A 1 -13.50 8.69 -13.50
C TYR A 1 -13.15 10.15 -13.36
N ARG A 2 -14.14 11.03 -13.25
CA ARG A 2 -13.91 12.46 -12.99
C ARG A 2 -13.97 12.68 -11.48
N VAL A 3 -12.81 12.75 -10.85
CA VAL A 3 -12.73 13.28 -9.48
C VAL A 3 -13.15 14.76 -9.54
N THR A 4 -14.18 15.11 -8.79
CA THR A 4 -14.66 16.48 -8.74
C THR A 4 -13.60 17.41 -8.15
N LYS A 5 -13.64 18.72 -8.49
CA LYS A 5 -12.74 19.71 -7.89
C LYS A 5 -12.82 19.70 -6.36
N LYS A 6 -14.04 19.59 -5.83
CA LYS A 6 -14.28 19.52 -4.37
C LYS A 6 -13.64 18.28 -3.74
N ALA A 7 -13.71 17.12 -4.40
CA ALA A 7 -13.07 15.90 -3.87
C ALA A 7 -11.53 16.02 -3.82
N ARG A 8 -10.91 16.67 -4.83
CA ARG A 8 -9.45 16.92 -4.80
C ARG A 8 -9.06 17.88 -3.67
N GLU A 9 -9.87 18.91 -3.41
CA GLU A 9 -9.64 19.85 -2.32
C GLU A 9 -9.71 19.12 -0.96
N ILE A 10 -10.71 18.27 -0.75
CA ILE A 10 -10.86 17.48 0.47
C ILE A 10 -9.67 16.51 0.64
N ILE A 11 -9.26 15.79 -0.41
CA ILE A 11 -8.11 14.88 -0.36
C ILE A 11 -6.83 15.64 0.00
N LYS A 12 -6.61 16.81 -0.59
CA LYS A 12 -5.43 17.64 -0.30
C LYS A 12 -5.43 18.20 1.13
N GLU A 13 -6.60 18.49 1.67
CA GLU A 13 -6.75 18.92 3.06
C GLU A 13 -6.50 17.73 4.01
N LEU A 14 -7.05 16.55 3.70
CA LEU A 14 -6.91 15.35 4.52
C LEU A 14 -5.47 14.81 4.53
N ILE A 15 -4.81 14.74 3.37
CA ILE A 15 -3.43 14.24 3.22
C ILE A 15 -2.56 15.32 2.58
N PRO A 16 -2.14 16.33 3.37
CA PRO A 16 -1.42 17.49 2.85
C PRO A 16 -0.02 17.15 2.29
N ASN A 17 0.56 16.02 2.72
CA ASN A 17 1.89 15.56 2.32
C ASN A 17 1.86 14.58 1.13
N ALA A 18 0.84 14.68 0.28
CA ALA A 18 0.75 13.88 -0.94
C ALA A 18 1.37 14.60 -2.14
N GLY A 19 2.06 13.82 -2.97
CA GLY A 19 2.51 14.23 -4.30
C GLY A 19 1.36 14.40 -5.30
N ALA A 20 1.70 14.63 -6.55
CA ALA A 20 0.71 14.80 -7.61
C ALA A 20 -0.08 13.49 -7.87
N ASN A 21 -1.34 13.66 -8.30
CA ASN A 21 -2.20 12.55 -8.73
C ASN A 21 -2.50 11.50 -7.64
N LEU A 22 -2.64 11.93 -6.39
CA LEU A 22 -3.25 11.05 -5.37
C LEU A 22 -4.73 10.86 -5.69
N TYR A 23 -5.15 9.61 -5.79
CA TYR A 23 -6.54 9.22 -6.03
C TYR A 23 -7.04 8.29 -4.93
N ILE A 24 -8.20 8.60 -4.38
CA ILE A 24 -8.84 7.81 -3.31
C ILE A 24 -10.27 7.50 -3.72
N GLU A 25 -10.59 6.22 -3.83
CA GLU A 25 -11.97 5.74 -3.98
C GLU A 25 -12.65 5.65 -2.60
N PRO A 26 -13.75 6.35 -2.38
CA PRO A 26 -14.46 6.26 -1.12
C PRO A 26 -15.23 4.92 -0.99
N PRO A 27 -15.49 4.46 0.26
CA PRO A 27 -15.04 5.08 1.50
C PRO A 27 -13.56 4.80 1.80
N PHE A 28 -12.92 5.73 2.48
CA PHE A 28 -11.54 5.67 2.95
C PHE A 28 -11.51 6.11 4.43
N PHE A 29 -10.70 5.45 5.24
CA PHE A 29 -10.60 5.73 6.67
C PHE A 29 -9.15 5.96 7.09
N CYS A 30 -8.92 6.97 7.90
CA CYS A 30 -7.64 7.21 8.57
C CYS A 30 -7.89 7.86 9.93
N ASP A 31 -6.87 7.83 10.81
CA ASP A 31 -6.96 8.51 12.09
C ASP A 31 -6.81 10.02 11.93
N TYR A 32 -5.77 10.48 11.25
CA TYR A 32 -5.41 11.89 11.13
C TYR A 32 -5.24 12.36 9.68
N GLY A 33 -4.62 11.54 8.82
CA GLY A 33 -4.29 11.89 7.45
C GLY A 33 -2.97 12.67 7.30
N TYR A 34 -2.65 13.59 8.20
CA TYR A 34 -1.42 14.40 8.14
C TYR A 34 -0.14 13.61 8.40
N ASN A 35 -0.23 12.43 9.00
CA ASN A 35 0.91 11.51 9.16
C ASN A 35 1.17 10.64 7.93
N ILE A 36 0.28 10.70 6.93
CA ILE A 36 0.43 9.99 5.66
C ILE A 36 1.20 10.87 4.68
N SER A 37 2.30 10.35 4.15
CA SER A 37 3.05 10.95 3.05
C SER A 37 3.01 10.03 1.86
N CYS A 38 2.64 10.56 0.69
CA CYS A 38 2.59 9.82 -0.56
C CYS A 38 3.48 10.49 -1.61
N GLY A 39 4.18 9.70 -2.42
CA GLY A 39 4.76 10.16 -3.67
C GLY A 39 3.71 10.47 -4.73
N GLU A 40 4.10 10.50 -5.99
CA GLU A 40 3.20 10.76 -7.12
C GLU A 40 2.43 9.49 -7.55
N ASN A 41 1.25 9.69 -8.16
CA ASN A 41 0.45 8.61 -8.78
C ASN A 41 0.10 7.48 -7.80
N VAL A 42 -0.31 7.81 -6.60
CA VAL A 42 -0.76 6.82 -5.61
C VAL A 42 -2.27 6.63 -5.70
N TYR A 43 -2.71 5.38 -5.69
CA TYR A 43 -4.11 5.01 -5.79
C TYR A 43 -4.56 4.16 -4.61
N PHE A 44 -5.59 4.61 -3.91
CA PHE A 44 -6.31 3.81 -2.90
C PHE A 44 -7.67 3.40 -3.44
N ASN A 45 -7.92 2.12 -3.51
CA ASN A 45 -9.23 1.58 -3.85
C ASN A 45 -10.19 1.65 -2.64
N VAL A 46 -11.44 1.27 -2.82
CA VAL A 46 -12.49 1.36 -1.80
C VAL A 46 -12.13 0.63 -0.50
N ASN A 47 -12.64 1.14 0.62
CA ASN A 47 -12.50 0.53 1.94
C ASN A 47 -11.06 0.39 2.46
N CYS A 48 -10.11 1.17 1.97
CA CYS A 48 -8.78 1.21 2.56
C CYS A 48 -8.84 1.90 3.93
N VAL A 49 -8.04 1.37 4.88
CA VAL A 49 -7.93 1.88 6.25
C VAL A 49 -6.47 2.14 6.59
N ILE A 50 -6.14 3.35 7.02
CA ILE A 50 -4.78 3.69 7.47
C ILE A 50 -4.86 4.28 8.87
N LEU A 51 -4.43 3.50 9.87
CA LEU A 51 -4.29 4.00 11.23
C LEU A 51 -2.95 4.71 11.36
N ASP A 52 -2.95 5.99 11.01
CA ASP A 52 -1.75 6.83 10.97
C ASP A 52 -1.47 7.54 12.31
N CYS A 53 -1.44 6.76 13.42
CA CYS A 53 -1.02 7.27 14.72
C CYS A 53 0.44 7.77 14.71
N THR A 54 1.26 7.24 13.81
CA THR A 54 2.58 7.76 13.46
C THR A 54 2.80 7.70 11.95
N LYS A 55 3.99 8.01 11.47
CA LYS A 55 4.31 8.18 10.05
C LYS A 55 4.00 6.94 9.20
N VAL A 56 3.28 7.16 8.11
CA VAL A 56 3.11 6.23 7.00
C VAL A 56 3.72 6.88 5.76
N THR A 57 4.80 6.33 5.26
CA THR A 57 5.51 6.84 4.08
C THR A 57 5.26 5.89 2.90
N ILE A 58 4.70 6.42 1.83
CA ILE A 58 4.36 5.67 0.62
C ILE A 58 5.08 6.32 -0.55
N GLY A 59 5.79 5.53 -1.33
CA GLY A 59 6.48 5.98 -2.53
C GLY A 59 5.55 6.36 -3.67
N SER A 60 6.10 6.54 -4.85
CA SER A 60 5.37 6.86 -6.08
C SER A 60 4.87 5.61 -6.79
N ASN A 61 3.80 5.73 -7.60
CA ASN A 61 3.21 4.66 -8.40
C ASN A 61 2.77 3.44 -7.55
N VAL A 62 2.24 3.68 -6.37
CA VAL A 62 1.78 2.61 -5.46
C VAL A 62 0.27 2.44 -5.59
N PHE A 63 -0.16 1.19 -5.79
CA PHE A 63 -1.56 0.84 -5.95
C PHE A 63 -2.05 -0.04 -4.79
N PHE A 64 -3.06 0.45 -4.09
CA PHE A 64 -3.75 -0.28 -3.04
C PHE A 64 -5.08 -0.81 -3.56
N ALA A 65 -5.25 -2.12 -3.53
CA ALA A 65 -6.50 -2.78 -3.89
C ALA A 65 -7.56 -2.61 -2.78
N PRO A 66 -8.83 -3.01 -3.00
CA PRO A 66 -9.90 -2.82 -2.03
C PRO A 66 -9.58 -3.41 -0.65
N GLY A 67 -9.95 -2.68 0.40
CA GLY A 67 -9.89 -3.16 1.78
C GLY A 67 -8.48 -3.35 2.35
N VAL A 68 -7.45 -2.79 1.74
CA VAL A 68 -6.08 -2.82 2.30
C VAL A 68 -6.03 -2.01 3.59
N GLN A 69 -5.30 -2.54 4.58
CA GLN A 69 -5.21 -1.98 5.91
C GLN A 69 -3.74 -1.78 6.31
N LEU A 70 -3.38 -0.56 6.73
CA LEU A 70 -2.08 -0.21 7.27
C LEU A 70 -2.25 0.19 8.72
N TYR A 71 -1.63 -0.53 9.64
CA TYR A 71 -1.77 -0.28 11.06
C TYR A 71 -0.43 0.13 11.66
N THR A 72 -0.28 1.40 12.04
CA THR A 72 0.90 1.84 12.81
C THR A 72 0.73 1.61 14.30
N ALA A 73 -0.51 1.64 14.79
CA ALA A 73 -0.84 1.47 16.20
C ALA A 73 -0.68 0.03 16.68
N THR A 74 -0.20 -0.13 17.89
CA THR A 74 -0.09 -1.42 18.59
C THR A 74 -0.21 -1.24 20.09
N HIS A 75 -0.48 -2.34 20.79
CA HIS A 75 -0.59 -2.39 22.25
C HIS A 75 0.33 -3.46 22.83
N PRO A 76 0.77 -3.32 24.09
CA PRO A 76 1.43 -4.40 24.80
C PRO A 76 0.59 -5.67 24.83
N LEU A 77 1.22 -6.84 24.74
CA LEU A 77 0.55 -8.13 24.88
C LEU A 77 0.10 -8.36 26.32
N ASP A 78 0.82 -7.82 27.30
CA ASP A 78 0.46 -7.86 28.72
C ASP A 78 -0.83 -7.11 28.97
N ALA A 79 -1.78 -7.76 29.65
CA ALA A 79 -3.14 -7.25 29.85
C ALA A 79 -3.21 -6.02 30.77
N GLU A 80 -2.33 -5.92 31.75
CA GLU A 80 -2.30 -4.77 32.66
C GLU A 80 -1.63 -3.57 32.00
N LEU A 81 -0.50 -3.77 31.34
CA LEU A 81 0.21 -2.71 30.61
C LEU A 81 -0.67 -2.14 29.47
N ARG A 82 -1.43 -2.96 28.78
CA ARG A 82 -2.32 -2.55 27.69
C ARG A 82 -3.44 -1.59 28.11
N LYS A 83 -3.81 -1.58 29.37
CA LYS A 83 -4.84 -0.64 29.90
C LYS A 83 -4.39 0.81 29.85
N THR A 84 -3.08 1.06 29.90
CA THR A 84 -2.51 2.40 30.03
C THR A 84 -1.49 2.74 28.97
N LEU A 85 -0.97 1.75 28.24
CA LEU A 85 0.06 1.94 27.21
C LEU A 85 -0.43 1.60 25.82
N GLU A 86 -0.13 2.48 24.92
CA GLU A 86 -0.26 2.35 23.47
C GLU A 86 1.05 2.77 22.83
N SER A 87 1.39 2.20 21.70
CA SER A 87 2.55 2.60 20.91
C SER A 87 2.23 2.56 19.43
N ALA A 88 3.05 3.23 18.64
CA ALA A 88 2.92 3.22 17.20
C ALA A 88 4.31 3.13 16.56
N LEU A 89 4.42 2.32 15.50
CA LEU A 89 5.64 2.13 14.73
C LEU A 89 5.39 2.51 13.27
N PRO A 90 6.31 3.27 12.65
CA PRO A 90 6.09 3.80 11.29
C PRO A 90 6.07 2.67 10.26
N ILE A 91 5.31 2.89 9.18
CA ILE A 91 5.28 2.00 8.01
C ILE A 91 5.89 2.73 6.82
N THR A 92 6.72 2.01 6.05
CA THR A 92 7.31 2.51 4.82
C THR A 92 7.02 1.55 3.66
N ILE A 93 6.51 2.08 2.55
CA ILE A 93 6.27 1.34 1.31
C ILE A 93 7.01 2.05 0.19
N GLY A 94 7.90 1.33 -0.48
CA GLY A 94 8.71 1.83 -1.59
C GLY A 94 7.89 2.11 -2.86
N ASP A 95 8.54 2.70 -3.85
CA ASP A 95 7.92 3.00 -5.14
C ASP A 95 7.47 1.73 -5.88
N ASP A 96 6.53 1.90 -6.83
CA ASP A 96 6.11 0.87 -7.79
C ASP A 96 5.52 -0.40 -7.15
N CYS A 97 4.95 -0.30 -5.96
CA CYS A 97 4.36 -1.44 -5.25
C CYS A 97 2.88 -1.64 -5.60
N TRP A 98 2.46 -2.90 -5.62
CA TRP A 98 1.05 -3.28 -5.68
C TRP A 98 0.65 -4.09 -4.46
N ILE A 99 -0.32 -3.58 -3.71
CA ILE A 99 -0.82 -4.18 -2.47
C ILE A 99 -2.16 -4.82 -2.76
N GLY A 100 -2.21 -6.13 -2.75
CA GLY A 100 -3.41 -6.93 -3.02
C GLY A 100 -4.51 -6.76 -1.97
N GLY A 101 -5.75 -6.94 -2.39
CA GLY A 101 -6.94 -6.65 -1.59
C GLY A 101 -6.99 -7.37 -0.24
N ASN A 102 -7.55 -6.68 0.74
CA ASN A 102 -7.70 -7.16 2.13
C ASN A 102 -6.39 -7.61 2.79
N SER A 103 -5.25 -7.16 2.30
CA SER A 103 -3.97 -7.37 2.97
C SER A 103 -3.83 -6.42 4.15
N VAL A 104 -3.18 -6.90 5.20
CA VAL A 104 -2.89 -6.13 6.41
C VAL A 104 -1.39 -5.97 6.56
N ILE A 105 -0.92 -4.71 6.70
CA ILE A 105 0.46 -4.38 6.99
C ILE A 105 0.54 -3.95 8.46
N CYS A 106 1.32 -4.70 9.24
CA CYS A 106 1.48 -4.50 10.67
C CYS A 106 2.42 -3.33 10.99
N PRO A 107 2.43 -2.86 12.26
CA PRO A 107 3.28 -1.77 12.70
C PRO A 107 4.78 -2.01 12.49
N GLY A 108 5.52 -0.97 12.08
CA GLY A 108 6.97 -0.98 11.98
C GLY A 108 7.54 -1.63 10.70
N ILE A 109 6.71 -1.91 9.69
CA ILE A 109 7.12 -2.68 8.51
C ILE A 109 7.66 -1.77 7.41
N THR A 110 8.73 -2.24 6.76
CA THR A 110 9.30 -1.65 5.55
C THR A 110 9.16 -2.62 4.37
N ILE A 111 8.49 -2.16 3.32
CA ILE A 111 8.36 -2.85 2.03
C ILE A 111 9.25 -2.13 1.01
N GLY A 112 10.17 -2.86 0.39
CA GLY A 112 11.03 -2.35 -0.68
C GLY A 112 10.26 -1.96 -1.93
N LYS A 113 10.93 -1.32 -2.89
CA LYS A 113 10.32 -0.91 -4.16
C LYS A 113 9.95 -2.10 -5.04
N GLY A 114 8.96 -1.90 -5.91
CA GLY A 114 8.56 -2.87 -6.92
C GLY A 114 7.99 -4.16 -6.36
N CYS A 115 7.57 -4.18 -5.08
CA CYS A 115 6.99 -5.36 -4.45
C CYS A 115 5.53 -5.58 -4.86
N VAL A 116 5.14 -6.85 -4.90
CA VAL A 116 3.75 -7.27 -5.04
C VAL A 116 3.34 -8.05 -3.80
N ILE A 117 2.29 -7.60 -3.13
CA ILE A 117 1.67 -8.30 -2.01
C ILE A 117 0.39 -8.95 -2.50
N SER A 118 0.30 -10.27 -2.40
CA SER A 118 -0.91 -11.02 -2.77
C SER A 118 -2.08 -10.65 -1.85
N ALA A 119 -3.30 -10.72 -2.37
CA ALA A 119 -4.49 -10.48 -1.56
C ALA A 119 -4.55 -11.37 -0.31
N TYR A 120 -5.17 -10.86 0.75
CA TYR A 120 -5.32 -11.54 2.05
C TYR A 120 -3.99 -11.90 2.74
N SER A 121 -2.93 -11.16 2.49
CA SER A 121 -1.65 -11.36 3.17
C SER A 121 -1.58 -10.61 4.49
N LEU A 122 -1.01 -11.25 5.52
CA LEU A 122 -0.67 -10.61 6.80
C LEU A 122 0.83 -10.35 6.86
N VAL A 123 1.21 -9.10 6.64
CA VAL A 123 2.60 -8.65 6.53
C VAL A 123 3.12 -8.23 7.90
N LYS A 124 4.00 -9.04 8.48
CA LYS A 124 4.55 -8.88 9.84
C LYS A 124 6.09 -8.77 9.86
N GLY A 125 6.73 -8.55 8.73
CA GLY A 125 8.17 -8.41 8.60
C GLY A 125 8.53 -7.56 7.40
N ASP A 126 9.77 -7.11 7.34
CA ASP A 126 10.31 -6.33 6.24
C ASP A 126 10.58 -7.19 5.02
N PHE A 127 10.43 -6.62 3.84
CA PHE A 127 10.65 -7.31 2.58
C PHE A 127 11.53 -6.48 1.64
N PRO A 128 12.56 -7.09 1.02
CA PRO A 128 13.43 -6.41 0.08
C PRO A 128 12.73 -6.07 -1.23
N ASP A 129 13.39 -5.22 -2.03
CA ASP A 129 12.91 -4.79 -3.35
C ASP A 129 12.52 -5.98 -4.24
N TYR A 130 11.47 -5.78 -5.03
CA TYR A 130 10.97 -6.72 -6.05
C TYR A 130 10.45 -8.05 -5.53
N SER A 131 10.16 -8.15 -4.23
CA SER A 131 9.59 -9.37 -3.65
C SER A 131 8.14 -9.58 -4.08
N ILE A 132 7.79 -10.85 -4.38
CA ILE A 132 6.40 -11.31 -4.39
C ILE A 132 6.11 -11.93 -3.03
N ILE A 133 5.15 -11.34 -2.34
CA ILE A 133 4.88 -11.59 -0.91
C ILE A 133 3.47 -12.17 -0.79
N SER A 134 3.31 -13.27 -0.05
CA SER A 134 2.00 -13.93 0.08
C SER A 134 1.87 -14.69 1.39
N GLY A 135 0.67 -14.76 1.90
CA GLY A 135 0.28 -15.64 3.01
C GLY A 135 0.03 -14.93 4.35
N SER A 136 -0.33 -15.73 5.36
CA SER A 136 -0.59 -15.29 6.73
C SER A 136 0.06 -16.28 7.72
N PRO A 137 1.23 -15.95 8.30
CA PRO A 137 2.06 -14.78 8.04
C PRO A 137 2.66 -14.78 6.63
N ALA A 138 2.83 -13.60 6.06
CA ALA A 138 3.34 -13.43 4.70
C ALA A 138 4.83 -13.79 4.58
N LYS A 139 5.19 -14.40 3.45
CA LYS A 139 6.56 -14.80 3.09
C LYS A 139 6.85 -14.45 1.64
N ILE A 140 8.13 -14.36 1.29
CA ILE A 140 8.57 -14.24 -0.11
C ILE A 140 8.26 -15.56 -0.83
N ILE A 141 7.51 -15.48 -1.92
CA ILE A 141 7.18 -16.61 -2.79
C ILE A 141 7.79 -16.49 -4.20
N GLY A 142 8.44 -15.39 -4.49
CA GLY A 142 9.07 -15.14 -5.79
C GLY A 142 9.69 -13.75 -5.90
N ASP A 143 10.21 -13.49 -7.09
CA ASP A 143 10.77 -12.19 -7.50
C ASP A 143 9.95 -11.67 -8.69
N VAL A 144 9.47 -10.43 -8.59
CA VAL A 144 8.64 -9.79 -9.61
C VAL A 144 9.31 -9.80 -10.99
N ARG A 145 10.62 -9.60 -11.03
CA ARG A 145 11.41 -9.53 -12.27
C ARG A 145 11.48 -10.86 -13.03
N GLN A 146 11.26 -11.98 -12.35
CA GLN A 146 11.27 -13.33 -12.95
C GLN A 146 9.88 -13.78 -13.43
N ASN A 147 8.81 -13.14 -12.97
CA ASN A 147 7.44 -13.53 -13.30
C ASN A 147 6.91 -12.99 -14.63
N ASP A 148 7.49 -11.90 -15.13
CA ASP A 148 7.05 -11.28 -16.38
C ASP A 148 7.26 -12.21 -17.59
N GLU A 149 8.31 -13.02 -17.60
CA GLU A 149 8.53 -14.01 -18.67
C GLU A 149 7.41 -15.08 -18.74
N ARG A 150 6.83 -15.48 -17.63
CA ARG A 150 5.71 -16.43 -17.60
C ARG A 150 4.44 -15.82 -18.17
N LEU A 151 4.15 -14.57 -17.82
CA LEU A 151 2.99 -13.83 -18.33
C LEU A 151 3.13 -13.58 -19.83
N LEU A 152 4.32 -13.18 -20.29
CA LEU A 152 4.67 -12.98 -21.69
C LEU A 152 4.47 -14.25 -22.51
N LYS A 153 4.89 -15.41 -22.00
CA LYS A 153 4.69 -16.71 -22.66
C LYS A 153 3.24 -17.15 -22.69
N LYS A 154 2.47 -16.88 -21.62
CA LYS A 154 1.08 -17.32 -21.49
C LYS A 154 0.10 -16.42 -22.25
N TYR A 155 0.40 -15.13 -22.38
CA TYR A 155 -0.48 -14.13 -22.99
C TYR A 155 0.28 -13.19 -23.94
N PRO A 156 0.86 -13.71 -25.06
CA PRO A 156 1.69 -12.90 -25.96
C PRO A 156 0.94 -11.70 -26.57
N ASN A 157 -0.37 -11.81 -26.74
CA ASN A 157 -1.20 -10.73 -27.31
C ASN A 157 -1.49 -9.58 -26.32
N LEU A 158 -1.42 -9.82 -25.00
CA LEU A 158 -1.58 -8.76 -23.99
C LEU A 158 -0.38 -7.81 -24.00
N VAL A 159 0.80 -8.31 -24.32
CA VAL A 159 2.04 -7.54 -24.33
C VAL A 159 2.17 -6.70 -25.60
N SER A 160 1.78 -7.23 -26.75
CA SER A 160 1.82 -6.48 -28.01
C SER A 160 0.90 -5.26 -28.00
N SER A 161 -0.27 -5.34 -27.35
CA SER A 161 -1.17 -4.19 -27.16
C SER A 161 -0.63 -3.16 -26.14
N TYR A 162 0.19 -3.57 -25.19
CA TYR A 162 0.76 -2.70 -24.16
C TYR A 162 2.06 -2.01 -24.62
N MET A 163 2.89 -2.71 -25.40
CA MET A 163 4.15 -2.19 -25.96
C MET A 163 3.95 -1.39 -27.26
N GLY A 164 2.88 -1.65 -27.99
CA GLY A 164 2.55 -0.92 -29.23
C GLY A 164 2.07 0.52 -29.06
N GLY A 165 1.81 0.95 -27.81
CA GLY A 165 1.43 2.33 -27.47
C GLY A 165 2.58 3.26 -27.09
N LYS A 166 3.82 2.78 -27.19
CA LYS A 166 5.06 3.55 -26.89
C LYS A 166 5.96 3.69 -28.12
N GLN A 167 5.37 4.12 -29.23
CA GLN A 167 6.12 4.69 -30.37
C GLN A 167 5.83 6.16 -30.51
#